data_37f6a03f8cb712abb788675ef08eb776
#
_entry.id   37f6a03f8cb712abb788675ef08eb776
#
_cell.length_a   1.000
_cell.length_b   1.000
_cell.length_c   1.000
_cell.angle_alpha   90.00
_cell.angle_beta   90.00
_cell.angle_gamma   90.00
#
_symmetry.space_group_name_H-M   'P 1'
#
loop_
_entity.id
_entity.type
_entity.pdbx_description
1 polymer ?
#
loop_
_entity_poly.entity_id
_entity_poly.type
_entity_poly.pdbx_seq_one_letter_code
_entity_poly.pdbx_strand_id
1 'polypeptide(L)'
;MKISPSLMCMDLLKFKEQIEFIDSHADYFHIDIMDGHFVPNLTLSPFFVSQVKKLASKPLDCHLMVTRPQDYIAQLARAGADFITLHPETPVEAMKYYIHKADKITVMTVDPGFAGQPFIPEMLDKVAELKAWREREGLEYEIEVDGSCNQATYEKLMAAGADVFIVGTSGLFNHAENIDEAWRIMTAQILAAKSEVQPHAKTA
;
A
#
# COMPACT_ATOMS: atom_id res chain seq x y z
N MET A 1 -8.82 -6.73 6.67
CA MET A 1 -7.82 -6.69 5.59
C MET A 1 -8.41 -5.94 4.43
N LYS A 2 -7.72 -4.95 3.94
CA LYS A 2 -8.10 -4.05 2.85
C LYS A 2 -7.10 -4.16 1.70
N ILE A 3 -7.51 -3.78 0.50
CA ILE A 3 -6.70 -3.86 -0.73
C ILE A 3 -6.54 -2.47 -1.33
N SER A 4 -5.30 -2.11 -1.65
CA SER A 4 -4.90 -0.83 -2.23
C SER A 4 -4.02 -1.08 -3.48
N PRO A 5 -4.59 -1.13 -4.70
CA PRO A 5 -3.80 -1.30 -5.91
C PRO A 5 -2.85 -0.12 -6.16
N SER A 6 -1.57 -0.42 -6.43
CA SER A 6 -0.56 0.59 -6.80
C SER A 6 -0.69 0.97 -8.26
N LEU A 7 -1.11 2.20 -8.52
CA LEU A 7 -1.38 2.70 -9.87
C LEU A 7 -0.12 2.91 -10.72
N MET A 8 1.08 2.89 -10.12
CA MET A 8 2.33 2.88 -10.91
C MET A 8 2.51 1.59 -11.72
N CYS A 9 1.80 0.53 -11.36
CA CYS A 9 1.86 -0.78 -12.01
C CYS A 9 0.77 -1.01 -13.06
N MET A 10 -0.18 -0.06 -13.21
CA MET A 10 -1.31 -0.18 -14.13
C MET A 10 -0.90 0.05 -15.60
N ASP A 11 -1.71 -0.46 -16.52
CA ASP A 11 -1.63 -0.12 -17.93
C ASP A 11 -2.29 1.24 -18.20
N LEU A 12 -1.47 2.27 -18.42
CA LEU A 12 -1.97 3.64 -18.67
C LEU A 12 -2.79 3.75 -19.98
N LEU A 13 -2.66 2.80 -20.91
CA LEU A 13 -3.51 2.76 -22.11
C LEU A 13 -4.96 2.35 -21.78
N LYS A 14 -5.17 1.68 -20.64
CA LYS A 14 -6.47 1.27 -20.10
C LYS A 14 -6.89 2.11 -18.89
N PHE A 15 -6.40 3.34 -18.78
CA PHE A 15 -6.54 4.20 -17.59
C PHE A 15 -7.96 4.23 -17.05
N LYS A 16 -8.94 4.64 -17.85
CA LYS A 16 -10.32 4.77 -17.40
C LYS A 16 -10.92 3.44 -16.95
N GLU A 17 -10.77 2.41 -17.79
CA GLU A 17 -11.29 1.07 -17.53
C GLU A 17 -10.78 0.51 -16.20
N GLN A 18 -9.46 0.60 -15.97
CA GLN A 18 -8.85 0.06 -14.76
C GLN A 18 -9.18 0.88 -13.52
N ILE A 19 -9.27 2.21 -13.61
CA ILE A 19 -9.70 3.06 -12.48
C ILE A 19 -11.14 2.75 -12.09
N GLU A 20 -12.08 2.68 -13.03
CA GLU A 20 -13.49 2.37 -12.76
C GLU A 20 -13.64 0.94 -12.17
N PHE A 21 -12.86 -0.03 -12.65
CA PHE A 21 -12.85 -1.37 -12.09
C PHE A 21 -12.32 -1.37 -10.64
N ILE A 22 -11.16 -0.77 -10.40
CA ILE A 22 -10.54 -0.69 -9.07
C ILE A 22 -11.47 0.03 -8.10
N ASP A 23 -12.12 1.13 -8.52
CA ASP A 23 -13.05 1.90 -7.68
C ASP A 23 -14.23 1.07 -7.17
N SER A 24 -14.67 0.08 -7.94
CA SER A 24 -15.77 -0.81 -7.56
C SER A 24 -15.35 -2.00 -6.68
N HIS A 25 -14.06 -2.32 -6.59
CA HIS A 25 -13.57 -3.54 -5.96
C HIS A 25 -12.59 -3.32 -4.80
N ALA A 26 -11.76 -2.27 -4.86
CA ALA A 26 -10.72 -1.98 -3.87
C ALA A 26 -11.24 -1.12 -2.71
N ASP A 27 -10.42 -1.00 -1.67
CA ASP A 27 -10.69 -0.12 -0.52
C ASP A 27 -10.02 1.25 -0.69
N TYR A 28 -8.83 1.28 -1.32
CA TYR A 28 -8.01 2.46 -1.57
C TYR A 28 -7.42 2.44 -2.98
N PHE A 29 -6.88 3.59 -3.42
CA PHE A 29 -5.95 3.70 -4.54
C PHE A 29 -4.59 4.11 -4.00
N HIS A 30 -3.53 3.40 -4.33
CA HIS A 30 -2.16 3.77 -3.96
C HIS A 30 -1.45 4.45 -5.13
N ILE A 31 -0.87 5.63 -4.86
CA ILE A 31 -0.26 6.48 -5.89
C ILE A 31 1.15 6.86 -5.48
N ASP A 32 2.14 6.20 -6.09
CA ASP A 32 3.56 6.39 -5.84
C ASP A 32 4.08 7.61 -6.59
N ILE A 33 4.61 8.60 -5.86
CA ILE A 33 5.17 9.84 -6.41
C ILE A 33 6.65 9.90 -6.10
N MET A 34 7.46 9.92 -7.15
CA MET A 34 8.93 9.91 -7.08
C MET A 34 9.51 11.09 -7.85
N ASP A 35 10.56 11.72 -7.30
CA ASP A 35 11.18 12.94 -7.85
C ASP A 35 12.51 12.69 -8.59
N GLY A 36 12.97 11.45 -8.65
CA GLY A 36 14.28 11.10 -9.26
C GLY A 36 15.49 11.46 -8.40
N HIS A 37 15.28 11.96 -7.17
CA HIS A 37 16.33 12.35 -6.23
C HIS A 37 16.33 11.48 -4.97
N PHE A 38 15.16 11.29 -4.37
CA PHE A 38 15.00 10.39 -3.22
C PHE A 38 15.25 8.93 -3.65
N VAL A 39 14.70 8.55 -4.79
CA VAL A 39 14.95 7.28 -5.48
C VAL A 39 15.28 7.55 -6.95
N PRO A 40 16.10 6.71 -7.63
CA PRO A 40 16.51 6.94 -9.02
C PRO A 40 15.41 6.57 -10.03
N ASN A 41 14.18 7.02 -9.79
CA ASN A 41 13.02 6.81 -10.64
C ASN A 41 12.10 8.03 -10.62
N LEU A 42 11.33 8.20 -11.69
CA LEU A 42 10.27 9.20 -11.84
C LEU A 42 8.96 8.45 -12.09
N THR A 43 7.91 8.80 -11.35
CA THR A 43 6.60 8.17 -11.50
C THR A 43 5.47 9.19 -11.63
N LEU A 44 4.39 8.96 -10.91
CA LEU A 44 3.16 9.72 -11.00
C LEU A 44 3.30 11.13 -10.39
N SER A 45 2.28 11.96 -10.51
CA SER A 45 2.37 13.38 -10.13
C SER A 45 1.04 13.89 -9.57
N PRO A 46 0.99 15.07 -8.93
CA PRO A 46 -0.26 15.70 -8.50
C PRO A 46 -1.28 15.89 -9.64
N PHE A 47 -0.80 16.10 -10.89
CA PHE A 47 -1.69 16.13 -12.05
C PHE A 47 -2.38 14.77 -12.27
N PHE A 48 -1.64 13.65 -12.18
CA PHE A 48 -2.20 12.31 -12.29
C PHE A 48 -3.26 12.06 -11.20
N VAL A 49 -2.97 12.42 -9.94
CA VAL A 49 -3.92 12.34 -8.82
C VAL A 49 -5.23 13.06 -9.17
N SER A 50 -5.14 14.27 -9.74
CA SER A 50 -6.32 15.04 -10.14
C SER A 50 -7.14 14.38 -11.26
N GLN A 51 -6.52 13.55 -12.12
CA GLN A 51 -7.26 12.80 -13.15
C GLN A 51 -7.94 11.56 -12.55
N VAL A 52 -7.24 10.83 -11.66
CA VAL A 52 -7.83 9.70 -10.92
C VAL A 52 -9.04 10.17 -10.12
N LYS A 53 -8.93 11.29 -9.39
CA LYS A 53 -10.02 11.83 -8.56
C LYS A 53 -11.30 12.15 -9.32
N LYS A 54 -11.24 12.36 -10.64
CA LYS A 54 -12.45 12.57 -11.47
C LYS A 54 -13.27 11.30 -11.66
N LEU A 55 -12.66 10.15 -11.50
CA LEU A 55 -13.27 8.83 -11.72
C LEU A 55 -13.44 8.05 -10.40
N ALA A 56 -12.57 8.29 -9.43
CA ALA A 56 -12.51 7.56 -8.18
C ALA A 56 -13.46 8.14 -7.12
N SER A 57 -14.23 7.25 -6.48
CA SER A 57 -15.00 7.52 -5.27
C SER A 57 -14.26 7.05 -4.00
N LYS A 58 -13.38 6.07 -4.15
CA LYS A 58 -12.55 5.56 -3.05
C LYS A 58 -11.43 6.53 -2.69
N PRO A 59 -10.92 6.47 -1.44
CA PRO A 59 -9.83 7.34 -1.01
C PRO A 59 -8.55 7.13 -1.80
N LEU A 60 -7.85 8.23 -2.09
CA LEU A 60 -6.57 8.26 -2.76
C LEU A 60 -5.46 8.42 -1.73
N ASP A 61 -4.58 7.41 -1.63
CA ASP A 61 -3.40 7.40 -0.80
C ASP A 61 -2.16 7.74 -1.64
N CYS A 62 -1.55 8.89 -1.40
CA CYS A 62 -0.39 9.36 -2.13
C CYS A 62 0.88 9.13 -1.32
N HIS A 63 1.72 8.22 -1.79
CA HIS A 63 3.00 7.89 -1.18
C HIS A 63 4.12 8.73 -1.78
N LEU A 64 4.75 9.57 -0.95
CA LEU A 64 5.80 10.49 -1.37
C LEU A 64 7.20 9.91 -1.14
N MET A 65 7.85 9.51 -2.20
CA MET A 65 9.28 9.17 -2.26
C MET A 65 10.04 10.34 -2.90
N VAL A 66 10.10 11.46 -2.19
CA VAL A 66 10.65 12.74 -2.66
C VAL A 66 11.54 13.38 -1.60
N THR A 67 12.58 14.11 -2.03
CA THR A 67 13.54 14.77 -1.13
C THR A 67 12.94 15.97 -0.39
N ARG A 68 11.89 16.58 -0.93
CA ARG A 68 11.23 17.78 -0.36
C ARG A 68 9.72 17.62 -0.30
N PRO A 69 9.18 16.77 0.58
CA PRO A 69 7.75 16.48 0.63
C PRO A 69 6.87 17.72 0.88
N GLN A 70 7.38 18.72 1.60
CA GLN A 70 6.67 19.98 1.85
C GLN A 70 6.25 20.72 0.57
N ASP A 71 6.96 20.52 -0.55
CA ASP A 71 6.66 21.14 -1.84
C ASP A 71 5.46 20.48 -2.54
N TYR A 72 5.12 19.23 -2.15
CA TYR A 72 4.07 18.41 -2.75
C TYR A 72 2.78 18.36 -1.95
N ILE A 73 2.84 18.42 -0.61
CA ILE A 73 1.69 18.22 0.27
C ILE A 73 0.49 19.10 -0.13
N ALA A 74 0.70 20.42 -0.27
CA ALA A 74 -0.37 21.33 -0.63
C ALA A 74 -0.92 21.11 -2.05
N GLN A 75 -0.10 20.61 -2.98
CA GLN A 75 -0.50 20.31 -4.34
C GLN A 75 -1.37 19.03 -4.37
N LEU A 76 -0.97 18.01 -3.62
CA LEU A 76 -1.70 16.74 -3.52
C LEU A 76 -3.04 16.91 -2.84
N ALA A 77 -3.09 17.65 -1.73
CA ALA A 77 -4.35 17.98 -1.07
C ALA A 77 -5.33 18.66 -2.03
N ARG A 78 -4.86 19.65 -2.83
CA ARG A 78 -5.70 20.30 -3.87
C ARG A 78 -6.07 19.35 -5.02
N ALA A 79 -5.22 18.38 -5.33
CA ALA A 79 -5.49 17.39 -6.37
C ALA A 79 -6.53 16.32 -5.93
N GLY A 80 -6.83 16.25 -4.63
CA GLY A 80 -7.84 15.36 -4.07
C GLY A 80 -7.27 14.12 -3.38
N ALA A 81 -6.00 14.15 -2.94
CA ALA A 81 -5.45 13.13 -2.05
C ALA A 81 -6.20 13.13 -0.72
N ASP A 82 -6.62 11.96 -0.27
CA ASP A 82 -7.28 11.75 1.02
C ASP A 82 -6.24 11.40 2.10
N PHE A 83 -5.17 10.67 1.71
CA PHE A 83 -4.01 10.36 2.54
C PHE A 83 -2.72 10.80 1.83
N ILE A 84 -1.74 11.25 2.61
CA ILE A 84 -0.39 11.56 2.13
C ILE A 84 0.59 10.84 3.04
N THR A 85 1.22 9.80 2.48
CA THR A 85 2.19 8.95 3.17
C THR A 85 3.59 9.44 2.85
N LEU A 86 4.38 9.67 3.91
CA LEU A 86 5.80 9.99 3.80
C LEU A 86 6.61 8.71 4.04
N HIS A 87 7.76 8.62 3.40
CA HIS A 87 8.62 7.44 3.54
C HIS A 87 9.29 7.43 4.92
N PRO A 88 9.00 6.47 5.81
CA PRO A 88 9.67 6.36 7.08
C PRO A 88 10.79 5.31 7.04
N GLU A 89 12.03 5.71 6.84
CA GLU A 89 13.20 4.94 7.30
C GLU A 89 13.33 5.00 8.84
N THR A 90 12.29 5.47 9.49
CA THR A 90 12.27 5.86 10.91
C THR A 90 12.03 4.62 11.78
N PRO A 91 12.88 4.34 12.78
CA PRO A 91 12.58 3.33 13.80
C PRO A 91 11.24 3.59 14.47
N VAL A 92 10.51 2.53 14.86
CA VAL A 92 9.17 2.64 15.47
C VAL A 92 9.18 3.56 16.69
N GLU A 93 10.22 3.49 17.55
CA GLU A 93 10.35 4.35 18.73
C GLU A 93 10.42 5.85 18.41
N ALA A 94 10.93 6.23 17.24
CA ALA A 94 10.99 7.64 16.87
C ALA A 94 9.60 8.22 16.56
N MET A 95 8.60 7.37 16.29
CA MET A 95 7.22 7.77 16.07
C MET A 95 6.42 8.02 17.36
N LYS A 96 6.95 7.70 18.54
CA LYS A 96 6.23 7.73 19.82
C LYS A 96 5.50 9.04 20.15
N TYR A 97 6.01 10.18 19.68
CA TYR A 97 5.41 11.48 19.96
C TYR A 97 4.25 11.86 19.06
N TYR A 98 4.05 11.16 17.94
CA TYR A 98 3.00 11.49 16.97
C TYR A 98 2.20 10.28 16.44
N ILE A 99 2.59 9.05 16.79
CA ILE A 99 1.91 7.83 16.33
C ILE A 99 0.42 7.81 16.69
N HIS A 100 0.03 8.45 17.81
CA HIS A 100 -1.36 8.58 18.24
C HIS A 100 -2.21 9.51 17.35
N LYS A 101 -1.59 10.17 16.36
CA LYS A 101 -2.26 11.03 15.36
C LYS A 101 -2.29 10.38 13.97
N ALA A 102 -1.69 9.21 13.85
CA ALA A 102 -1.66 8.49 12.58
C ALA A 102 -2.97 7.74 12.37
N ASP A 103 -3.57 7.87 11.20
CA ASP A 103 -4.68 7.04 10.75
C ASP A 103 -4.17 5.73 10.13
N LYS A 104 -2.97 5.80 9.51
CA LYS A 104 -2.33 4.69 8.82
C LYS A 104 -0.81 4.82 8.86
N ILE A 105 -0.10 3.69 8.96
CA ILE A 105 1.35 3.60 8.90
C ILE A 105 1.74 2.59 7.83
N THR A 106 2.45 3.05 6.81
CA THR A 106 2.93 2.20 5.72
C THR A 106 4.33 1.67 6.02
N VAL A 107 4.50 0.37 5.94
CA VAL A 107 5.78 -0.32 6.08
C VAL A 107 6.25 -0.80 4.72
N MET A 108 7.40 -0.30 4.25
CA MET A 108 8.06 -0.80 3.05
C MET A 108 8.61 -2.20 3.32
N THR A 109 8.21 -3.17 2.51
CA THR A 109 8.71 -4.55 2.58
C THR A 109 9.61 -4.92 1.40
N VAL A 110 10.04 -3.89 0.66
CA VAL A 110 11.05 -3.91 -0.40
C VAL A 110 11.86 -2.61 -0.35
N ASP A 111 13.00 -2.55 -1.04
CA ASP A 111 13.67 -1.27 -1.29
C ASP A 111 12.81 -0.37 -2.17
N PRO A 112 12.67 0.93 -1.84
CA PRO A 112 11.81 1.85 -2.59
C PRO A 112 12.37 2.19 -3.97
N GLY A 113 11.47 2.60 -4.89
CA GLY A 113 11.83 3.19 -6.18
C GLY A 113 11.39 2.39 -7.40
N PHE A 114 11.25 1.07 -7.31
CA PHE A 114 10.83 0.24 -8.45
C PHE A 114 9.85 -0.85 -8.03
N ALA A 115 8.91 -1.16 -8.91
CA ALA A 115 8.02 -2.31 -8.72
C ALA A 115 8.81 -3.62 -8.91
N GLY A 116 8.40 -4.69 -8.17
CA GLY A 116 8.99 -6.03 -8.32
C GLY A 116 10.31 -6.24 -7.61
N GLN A 117 10.69 -5.37 -6.69
CA GLN A 117 11.87 -5.56 -5.83
C GLN A 117 11.72 -6.80 -4.92
N PRO A 118 12.85 -7.44 -4.52
CA PRO A 118 12.82 -8.57 -3.59
C PRO A 118 12.18 -8.21 -2.25
N PHE A 119 11.42 -9.14 -1.69
CA PHE A 119 10.86 -9.01 -0.35
C PHE A 119 11.95 -9.00 0.71
N ILE A 120 11.86 -8.11 1.70
CA ILE A 120 12.75 -7.98 2.84
C ILE A 120 12.08 -8.60 4.07
N PRO A 121 12.40 -9.86 4.44
CA PRO A 121 11.71 -10.58 5.51
C PRO A 121 11.81 -9.90 6.88
N GLU A 122 12.89 -9.19 7.15
CA GLU A 122 13.16 -8.47 8.40
C GLU A 122 12.11 -7.39 8.69
N MET A 123 11.42 -6.90 7.65
CA MET A 123 10.37 -5.91 7.81
C MET A 123 9.09 -6.49 8.44
N LEU A 124 8.95 -7.82 8.49
CA LEU A 124 7.86 -8.47 9.24
C LEU A 124 7.96 -8.17 10.75
N ASP A 125 9.18 -8.05 11.29
CA ASP A 125 9.40 -7.69 12.70
C ASP A 125 8.87 -6.28 12.98
N LYS A 126 9.08 -5.33 12.05
CA LYS A 126 8.54 -3.97 12.17
C LYS A 126 7.01 -3.94 12.13
N VAL A 127 6.39 -4.75 11.27
CA VAL A 127 4.92 -4.89 11.23
C VAL A 127 4.40 -5.43 12.57
N ALA A 128 5.04 -6.48 13.10
CA ALA A 128 4.67 -7.08 14.39
C ALA A 128 4.87 -6.11 15.57
N GLU A 129 5.95 -5.32 15.57
CA GLU A 129 6.22 -4.29 16.56
C GLU A 129 5.14 -3.20 16.56
N LEU A 130 4.75 -2.71 15.40
CA LEU A 130 3.65 -1.74 15.25
C LEU A 130 2.33 -2.32 15.75
N LYS A 131 2.01 -3.56 15.41
CA LYS A 131 0.82 -4.24 15.92
C LYS A 131 0.82 -4.32 17.45
N ALA A 132 1.93 -4.78 18.04
CA ALA A 132 2.07 -4.89 19.49
C ALA A 132 1.96 -3.52 20.18
N TRP A 133 2.50 -2.47 19.58
CA TRP A 133 2.37 -1.12 20.09
C TRP A 133 0.93 -0.62 20.03
N ARG A 134 0.27 -0.79 18.89
CA ARG A 134 -1.15 -0.45 18.72
C ARG A 134 -2.04 -1.10 19.79
N GLU A 135 -1.86 -2.40 20.01
CA GLU A 135 -2.61 -3.17 21.01
C GLU A 135 -2.31 -2.71 22.45
N ARG A 136 -1.04 -2.48 22.79
CA ARG A 136 -0.60 -2.06 24.12
C ARG A 136 -1.13 -0.67 24.52
N GLU A 137 -1.14 0.27 23.58
CA GLU A 137 -1.55 1.67 23.82
C GLU A 137 -3.02 1.95 23.45
N GLY A 138 -3.76 0.96 22.94
CA GLY A 138 -5.15 1.14 22.50
C GLY A 138 -5.33 2.11 21.34
N LEU A 139 -4.39 2.10 20.38
CA LEU A 139 -4.41 2.96 19.20
C LEU A 139 -5.19 2.31 18.04
N GLU A 140 -5.66 3.11 17.09
CA GLU A 140 -6.57 2.64 16.02
C GLU A 140 -6.01 2.81 14.59
N TYR A 141 -4.70 3.06 14.43
CA TYR A 141 -4.12 3.18 13.09
C TYR A 141 -4.11 1.84 12.34
N GLU A 142 -4.22 1.92 11.02
CA GLU A 142 -4.01 0.78 10.13
C GLU A 142 -2.53 0.56 9.83
N ILE A 143 -2.11 -0.70 9.76
CA ILE A 143 -0.77 -1.09 9.32
C ILE A 143 -0.86 -1.50 7.86
N GLU A 144 -0.36 -0.66 6.98
CA GLU A 144 -0.27 -0.91 5.55
C GLU A 144 1.11 -1.43 5.18
N VAL A 145 1.18 -2.33 4.22
CA VAL A 145 2.44 -2.89 3.71
C VAL A 145 2.57 -2.63 2.22
N ASP A 146 3.75 -2.14 1.83
CA ASP A 146 4.10 -1.83 0.45
C ASP A 146 5.36 -2.57 0.03
N GLY A 147 5.20 -3.39 -0.99
CA GLY A 147 6.25 -4.15 -1.64
C GLY A 147 6.04 -5.67 -1.57
N SER A 148 6.09 -6.29 -2.75
CA SER A 148 5.98 -7.75 -2.90
C SER A 148 4.78 -8.39 -2.18
N CYS A 149 3.65 -7.67 -2.07
CA CYS A 149 2.38 -8.23 -1.60
C CYS A 149 1.81 -9.17 -2.66
N ASN A 150 2.05 -10.47 -2.51
CA ASN A 150 1.68 -11.52 -3.46
C ASN A 150 1.49 -12.87 -2.76
N GLN A 151 1.18 -13.91 -3.53
CA GLN A 151 0.92 -15.25 -3.01
C GLN A 151 2.01 -15.81 -2.07
N ALA A 152 3.28 -15.46 -2.27
CA ALA A 152 4.38 -15.96 -1.44
C ALA A 152 4.51 -15.23 -0.08
N THR A 153 3.85 -14.10 0.08
CA THR A 153 4.03 -13.21 1.24
C THR A 153 2.74 -12.93 2.00
N TYR A 154 1.55 -13.11 1.40
CA TYR A 154 0.26 -12.80 2.04
C TYR A 154 0.10 -13.43 3.42
N GLU A 155 0.41 -14.73 3.57
CA GLU A 155 0.31 -15.44 4.85
C GLU A 155 1.19 -14.78 5.92
N LYS A 156 2.45 -14.53 5.58
CA LYS A 156 3.44 -13.93 6.51
C LYS A 156 3.04 -12.53 6.94
N LEU A 157 2.59 -11.71 5.99
CA LEU A 157 2.15 -10.34 6.25
C LEU A 157 0.89 -10.31 7.13
N MET A 158 -0.08 -11.20 6.88
CA MET A 158 -1.28 -11.34 7.73
C MET A 158 -0.90 -11.80 9.15
N ALA A 159 -0.02 -12.78 9.27
CA ALA A 159 0.44 -13.29 10.57
C ALA A 159 1.16 -12.20 11.37
N ALA A 160 1.99 -11.37 10.72
CA ALA A 160 2.66 -10.23 11.34
C ALA A 160 1.68 -9.13 11.78
N GLY A 161 0.51 -9.02 11.16
CA GLY A 161 -0.56 -8.10 11.55
C GLY A 161 -0.82 -6.94 10.60
N ALA A 162 -0.46 -7.08 9.33
CA ALA A 162 -0.81 -6.09 8.31
C ALA A 162 -2.34 -6.06 8.06
N ASP A 163 -2.89 -4.85 7.97
CA ASP A 163 -4.32 -4.60 7.75
C ASP A 163 -4.62 -4.27 6.28
N VAL A 164 -3.70 -3.58 5.59
CA VAL A 164 -3.84 -3.10 4.22
C VAL A 164 -2.69 -3.60 3.37
N PHE A 165 -2.98 -4.16 2.20
CA PHE A 165 -1.98 -4.66 1.24
C PHE A 165 -1.96 -3.78 0.00
N ILE A 166 -0.80 -3.19 -0.27
CA ILE A 166 -0.56 -2.51 -1.55
C ILE A 166 -0.16 -3.59 -2.57
N VAL A 167 -1.04 -3.81 -3.53
CA VAL A 167 -0.86 -4.83 -4.56
C VAL A 167 -0.43 -4.20 -5.88
N GLY A 168 0.76 -4.55 -6.33
CA GLY A 168 1.37 -4.05 -7.56
C GLY A 168 1.45 -5.13 -8.65
N THR A 169 2.56 -5.12 -9.36
CA THR A 169 2.84 -6.02 -10.50
C THR A 169 2.65 -7.50 -10.15
N SER A 170 3.34 -7.99 -9.11
CA SER A 170 3.32 -9.42 -8.73
C SER A 170 2.06 -9.85 -7.95
N GLY A 171 1.33 -8.89 -7.37
CA GLY A 171 0.13 -9.15 -6.59
C GLY A 171 -1.17 -9.04 -7.39
N LEU A 172 -1.19 -8.25 -8.47
CA LEU A 172 -2.38 -8.00 -9.25
C LEU A 172 -2.10 -7.93 -10.75
N PHE A 173 -1.39 -6.90 -11.23
CA PHE A 173 -1.41 -6.49 -12.65
C PHE A 173 -0.77 -7.49 -13.62
N ASN A 174 0.10 -8.41 -13.17
CA ASN A 174 0.70 -9.46 -14.00
C ASN A 174 -0.05 -10.81 -13.94
N HIS A 175 -1.16 -10.91 -13.22
CA HIS A 175 -1.90 -12.18 -13.16
C HIS A 175 -2.65 -12.49 -14.47
N ALA A 176 -3.16 -11.47 -15.17
CA ALA A 176 -3.82 -11.58 -16.46
C ALA A 176 -3.85 -10.23 -17.18
N GLU A 177 -4.09 -10.23 -18.50
CA GLU A 177 -4.30 -9.00 -19.28
C GLU A 177 -5.62 -8.30 -18.93
N ASN A 178 -6.63 -9.08 -18.57
CA ASN A 178 -7.93 -8.59 -18.12
C ASN A 178 -7.91 -8.36 -16.61
N ILE A 179 -8.27 -7.16 -16.18
CA ILE A 179 -8.21 -6.75 -14.77
C ILE A 179 -9.18 -7.55 -13.87
N ASP A 180 -10.36 -7.92 -14.38
CA ASP A 180 -11.33 -8.75 -13.66
C ASP A 180 -10.75 -10.15 -13.37
N GLU A 181 -10.11 -10.78 -14.37
CA GLU A 181 -9.45 -12.07 -14.19
C GLU A 181 -8.28 -11.97 -13.24
N ALA A 182 -7.44 -10.94 -13.38
CA ALA A 182 -6.32 -10.67 -12.47
C ALA A 182 -6.82 -10.51 -11.03
N TRP A 183 -7.90 -9.77 -10.81
CA TRP A 183 -8.52 -9.58 -9.50
C TRP A 183 -9.05 -10.88 -8.90
N ARG A 184 -9.71 -11.73 -9.70
CA ARG A 184 -10.18 -13.06 -9.24
C ARG A 184 -9.04 -13.96 -8.80
N ILE A 185 -7.93 -13.98 -9.54
CA ILE A 185 -6.72 -14.75 -9.19
C ILE A 185 -6.15 -14.23 -7.86
N MET A 186 -5.91 -12.93 -7.74
CA MET A 186 -5.42 -12.31 -6.50
C MET A 186 -6.32 -12.64 -5.30
N THR A 187 -7.62 -12.46 -5.46
CA THR A 187 -8.58 -12.71 -4.38
C THR A 187 -8.56 -14.18 -3.93
N ALA A 188 -8.45 -15.12 -4.86
CA ALA A 188 -8.33 -16.55 -4.53
C ALA A 188 -7.04 -16.85 -3.74
N GLN A 189 -5.90 -16.24 -4.11
CA GLN A 189 -4.64 -16.37 -3.39
C GLN A 189 -4.71 -15.81 -1.97
N ILE A 190 -5.35 -14.64 -1.80
CA ILE A 190 -5.56 -14.01 -0.50
C ILE A 190 -6.45 -14.87 0.40
N LEU A 191 -7.54 -15.44 -0.13
CA LEU A 191 -8.44 -16.32 0.61
C LEU A 191 -7.73 -17.60 1.04
N ALA A 192 -6.90 -18.18 0.18
CA ALA A 192 -6.07 -19.35 0.53
C ALA A 192 -5.12 -19.01 1.69
N ALA A 193 -4.35 -17.92 1.59
CA ALA A 193 -3.45 -17.48 2.65
C ALA A 193 -4.18 -17.22 3.98
N LYS A 194 -5.38 -16.63 3.93
CA LYS A 194 -6.20 -16.37 5.12
C LYS A 194 -6.64 -17.65 5.82
N SER A 195 -6.91 -18.72 5.08
CA SER A 195 -7.30 -20.02 5.66
C SER A 195 -6.15 -20.68 6.41
N GLU A 196 -4.90 -20.43 6.01
CA GLU A 196 -3.70 -20.97 6.69
C GLU A 196 -3.42 -20.23 8.02
N VAL A 197 -3.67 -18.91 8.08
CA VAL A 197 -3.43 -18.12 9.30
C VAL A 197 -4.47 -18.39 10.40
N GLN A 198 -5.74 -18.67 10.08
CA GLN A 198 -6.82 -18.87 11.06
C GLN A 198 -6.76 -20.14 11.91
N PRO A 199 -6.19 -21.31 11.49
CA PRO A 199 -6.13 -22.50 12.32
C PRO A 199 -5.32 -22.32 13.61
N HIS A 200 -4.31 -21.47 13.60
CA HIS A 200 -3.44 -21.22 14.76
C HIS A 200 -4.04 -20.32 15.83
N ALA A 201 -5.10 -19.56 15.54
CA ALA A 201 -5.78 -18.68 16.48
C ALA A 201 -6.79 -19.41 17.41
N LYS A 202 -7.10 -20.67 17.14
CA LYS A 202 -8.07 -21.47 17.93
C LYS A 202 -7.45 -22.41 18.95
N THR A 203 -6.11 -22.45 19.07
CA THR A 203 -5.37 -23.38 19.94
C THR A 203 -4.48 -22.68 20.97
N ALA A 204 -4.66 -21.41 21.25
CA ALA A 204 -3.95 -20.67 22.30
C ALA A 204 -4.89 -20.22 23.42
#